data_a5773bb65dabaae2551f069b524f2901
#
_entry.id   a5773bb65dabaae2551f069b524f2901
#
_cell.length_a   1.000
_cell.length_b   1.000
_cell.length_c   1.000
_cell.angle_alpha   90.00
_cell.angle_beta   90.00
_cell.angle_gamma   90.00
#
_symmetry.space_group_name_H-M   'P 1'
#
loop_
_entity.id
_entity.type
_entity.pdbx_description
1 polymer ?
#
loop_
_entity_poly.entity_id
_entity_poly.type
_entity_poly.pdbx_seq_one_letter_code
_entity_poly.pdbx_strand_id
1 'polypeptide(L)'
;MATIAFQGNLAGIMRKIKIGLALGSGAARGWSHIGVINALKKVGIEIDIVAGCSIGSLVGAAYACDRLSALEDWVTSFSYWDVLRLMDLSWQRGGLLRGERVFNQYREIMPETEIENCSRRFAAVATNLSTGRELWFTEGDLHLAIRASCSIPGLMAPVAHNGYWLVDGAVVNPIPI
;
A
#
# COMPACT_ATOMS: atom_id res chain seq x y z
N MET A 1 -32.13 36.76 42.11
CA MET A 1 -31.63 36.44 40.77
C MET A 1 -30.45 35.53 40.93
N ALA A 2 -30.60 34.22 40.68
CA ALA A 2 -29.54 33.26 40.80
C ALA A 2 -28.99 32.97 39.39
N THR A 3 -27.74 33.34 39.11
CA THR A 3 -27.04 33.05 37.85
C THR A 3 -26.39 31.66 38.00
N ILE A 4 -26.92 30.68 37.27
CA ILE A 4 -26.29 29.35 37.17
C ILE A 4 -25.22 29.45 36.06
N ALA A 5 -23.96 29.47 36.44
CA ALA A 5 -22.84 29.30 35.51
C ALA A 5 -22.66 27.81 35.24
N PHE A 6 -22.97 27.41 34.01
CA PHE A 6 -22.67 26.06 33.53
C PHE A 6 -21.21 26.08 33.04
N GLN A 7 -20.27 25.66 33.87
CA GLN A 7 -18.93 25.28 33.45
C GLN A 7 -18.95 23.81 33.07
N GLY A 8 -19.50 23.50 31.89
CA GLY A 8 -19.35 22.22 31.24
C GLY A 8 -18.03 22.18 30.52
N ASN A 9 -17.10 21.35 30.96
CA ASN A 9 -15.84 21.06 30.28
C ASN A 9 -16.13 20.31 28.97
N LEU A 10 -16.29 21.02 27.85
CA LEU A 10 -16.55 20.48 26.51
C LEU A 10 -15.32 19.81 25.86
N ALA A 11 -14.18 19.76 26.55
CA ALA A 11 -12.96 19.16 26.03
C ALA A 11 -12.97 17.61 25.98
N GLY A 12 -14.01 16.95 26.50
CA GLY A 12 -14.07 15.49 26.65
C GLY A 12 -14.75 14.69 25.55
N ILE A 13 -15.39 15.31 24.52
CA ILE A 13 -16.28 14.60 23.58
C ILE A 13 -15.95 14.85 22.11
N MET A 14 -14.89 15.53 21.77
CA MET A 14 -14.47 15.55 20.37
C MET A 14 -13.72 14.25 20.04
N ARG A 15 -14.43 13.21 19.63
CA ARG A 15 -13.79 12.06 18.97
C ARG A 15 -13.02 12.62 17.78
N LYS A 16 -11.68 12.54 17.82
CA LYS A 16 -10.84 12.86 16.67
C LYS A 16 -11.32 11.98 15.50
N ILE A 17 -11.82 12.59 14.44
CA ILE A 17 -12.19 11.85 13.22
C ILE A 17 -10.94 11.18 12.71
N LYS A 18 -11.01 9.86 12.50
CA LYS A 18 -9.93 9.11 11.87
C LYS A 18 -10.16 9.07 10.37
N ILE A 19 -9.11 9.38 9.61
CA ILE A 19 -9.16 9.41 8.15
C ILE A 19 -8.48 8.15 7.64
N GLY A 20 -9.24 7.36 6.86
CA GLY A 20 -8.73 6.22 6.09
C GLY A 20 -8.43 6.63 4.66
N LEU A 21 -7.38 6.10 4.07
CA LEU A 21 -7.03 6.26 2.68
C LEU A 21 -6.99 4.89 1.98
N ALA A 22 -7.85 4.71 0.97
CA ALA A 22 -7.82 3.56 0.09
C ALA A 22 -7.00 3.87 -1.17
N LEU A 23 -5.92 3.15 -1.38
CA LEU A 23 -5.02 3.27 -2.52
C LEU A 23 -5.25 2.12 -3.49
N GLY A 24 -5.88 2.42 -4.61
CA GLY A 24 -6.24 1.43 -5.61
C GLY A 24 -5.04 0.92 -6.41
N SER A 25 -5.32 -0.13 -7.18
CA SER A 25 -4.41 -0.65 -8.20
C SER A 25 -4.23 0.35 -9.34
N GLY A 26 -3.32 0.08 -10.28
CA GLY A 26 -3.13 0.97 -11.43
C GLY A 26 -1.78 0.83 -12.13
N ALA A 27 -1.00 -0.19 -11.79
CA ALA A 27 0.35 -0.39 -12.30
C ALA A 27 1.17 0.92 -12.24
N ALA A 28 1.87 1.32 -13.30
CA ALA A 28 2.69 2.53 -13.30
C ALA A 28 1.92 3.83 -13.00
N ARG A 29 0.61 3.88 -13.25
CA ARG A 29 -0.21 5.05 -12.91
C ARG A 29 -0.38 5.24 -11.41
N GLY A 30 -0.23 4.17 -10.62
CA GLY A 30 -0.35 4.20 -9.16
C GLY A 30 0.76 5.00 -8.46
N TRP A 31 1.85 5.34 -9.15
CA TRP A 31 2.84 6.28 -8.60
C TRP A 31 2.24 7.67 -8.31
N SER A 32 1.11 8.02 -8.94
CA SER A 32 0.36 9.24 -8.63
C SER A 32 -0.17 9.29 -7.19
N HIS A 33 -0.31 8.15 -6.53
CA HIS A 33 -0.68 8.09 -5.11
C HIS A 33 0.31 8.85 -4.22
N ILE A 34 1.61 8.88 -4.57
CA ILE A 34 2.63 9.66 -3.84
C ILE A 34 2.26 11.15 -3.87
N GLY A 35 1.93 11.68 -5.05
CA GLY A 35 1.53 13.07 -5.21
C GLY A 35 0.25 13.41 -4.45
N VAL A 36 -0.74 12.51 -4.45
CA VAL A 36 -1.99 12.68 -3.69
C VAL A 36 -1.71 12.74 -2.19
N ILE A 37 -0.92 11.82 -1.65
CA ILE A 37 -0.56 11.80 -0.22
C ILE A 37 0.19 13.09 0.14
N ASN A 38 1.15 13.52 -0.68
CA ASN A 38 1.90 14.75 -0.47
C ASN A 38 0.98 15.99 -0.49
N ALA A 39 -0.02 16.02 -1.37
CA ALA A 39 -1.01 17.10 -1.43
C ALA A 39 -1.88 17.13 -0.16
N LEU A 40 -2.37 15.99 0.32
CA LEU A 40 -3.14 15.88 1.56
C LEU A 40 -2.32 16.36 2.76
N LYS A 41 -1.06 15.96 2.86
CA LYS A 41 -0.14 16.45 3.92
C LYS A 41 0.04 17.97 3.87
N LYS A 42 0.17 18.56 2.67
CA LYS A 42 0.34 20.02 2.52
C LYS A 42 -0.85 20.82 3.02
N VAL A 43 -2.06 20.28 2.92
CA VAL A 43 -3.28 20.93 3.44
C VAL A 43 -3.62 20.53 4.88
N GLY A 44 -2.70 19.84 5.57
CA GLY A 44 -2.84 19.48 6.98
C GLY A 44 -3.76 18.28 7.25
N ILE A 45 -4.07 17.48 6.23
CA ILE A 45 -4.85 16.25 6.40
C ILE A 45 -3.92 15.12 6.81
N GLU A 46 -4.11 14.63 8.04
CA GLU A 46 -3.42 13.46 8.56
C GLU A 46 -4.24 12.20 8.28
N ILE A 47 -3.58 11.18 7.73
CA ILE A 47 -4.17 9.88 7.43
C ILE A 47 -3.79 8.91 8.55
N ASP A 48 -4.78 8.31 9.19
CA ASP A 48 -4.61 7.39 10.32
C ASP A 48 -4.51 5.92 9.88
N ILE A 49 -5.17 5.57 8.77
CA ILE A 49 -5.31 4.19 8.28
C ILE A 49 -5.11 4.18 6.77
N VAL A 50 -4.36 3.22 6.28
CA VAL A 50 -4.11 3.03 4.84
C VAL A 50 -4.46 1.61 4.43
N ALA A 51 -5.26 1.47 3.39
CA ALA A 51 -5.47 0.20 2.71
C ALA A 51 -4.96 0.30 1.27
N GLY A 52 -4.23 -0.70 0.80
CA GLY A 52 -3.63 -0.68 -0.52
C GLY A 52 -3.85 -1.97 -1.31
N CYS A 53 -4.00 -1.82 -2.63
CA CYS A 53 -4.09 -2.92 -3.58
C CYS A 53 -3.03 -2.75 -4.68
N SER A 54 -2.24 -3.80 -4.95
CA SER A 54 -1.19 -3.79 -5.97
C SER A 54 -0.21 -2.64 -5.74
N ILE A 55 0.03 -1.78 -6.72
CA ILE A 55 0.88 -0.58 -6.55
C ILE A 55 0.42 0.28 -5.37
N GLY A 56 -0.88 0.32 -5.07
CA GLY A 56 -1.41 1.02 -3.91
C GLY A 56 -0.95 0.43 -2.58
N SER A 57 -0.71 -0.89 -2.50
CA SER A 57 -0.14 -1.53 -1.32
C SER A 57 1.32 -1.14 -1.11
N LEU A 58 2.09 -1.03 -2.19
CA LEU A 58 3.49 -0.64 -2.17
C LEU A 58 3.66 0.83 -1.71
N VAL A 59 2.87 1.75 -2.28
CA VAL A 59 2.88 3.16 -1.86
C VAL A 59 2.29 3.34 -0.46
N GLY A 60 1.22 2.61 -0.15
CA GLY A 60 0.55 2.65 1.15
C GLY A 60 1.44 2.19 2.29
N ALA A 61 2.19 1.10 2.10
CA ALA A 61 3.15 0.62 3.08
C ALA A 61 4.28 1.63 3.30
N ALA A 62 4.85 2.19 2.24
CA ALA A 62 5.88 3.22 2.36
C ALA A 62 5.39 4.44 3.14
N TYR A 63 4.13 4.85 2.92
CA TYR A 63 3.53 5.92 3.69
C TYR A 63 3.28 5.51 5.15
N ALA A 64 2.74 4.31 5.38
CA ALA A 64 2.44 3.83 6.72
C ALA A 64 3.69 3.68 7.61
N CYS A 65 4.82 3.33 7.00
CA CYS A 65 6.11 3.16 7.69
C CYS A 65 7.02 4.40 7.62
N ASP A 66 6.49 5.58 7.26
CA ASP A 66 7.23 6.85 7.14
C ASP A 66 8.40 6.81 6.13
N ARG A 67 8.26 6.03 5.06
CA ARG A 67 9.25 5.84 3.99
C ARG A 67 8.83 6.44 2.64
N LEU A 68 7.74 7.22 2.62
CA LEU A 68 7.20 7.77 1.36
C LEU A 68 8.22 8.60 0.60
N SER A 69 9.05 9.41 1.28
CA SER A 69 10.10 10.22 0.65
C SER A 69 11.17 9.34 0.00
N ALA A 70 11.64 8.29 0.69
CA ALA A 70 12.60 7.35 0.12
C ALA A 70 12.04 6.62 -1.11
N LEU A 71 10.74 6.28 -1.08
CA LEU A 71 10.06 5.71 -2.23
C LEU A 71 9.98 6.71 -3.38
N GLU A 72 9.65 7.98 -3.12
CA GLU A 72 9.58 9.04 -4.12
C GLU A 72 10.93 9.26 -4.79
N ASP A 73 12.01 9.36 -4.01
CA ASP A 73 13.38 9.49 -4.51
C ASP A 73 13.76 8.31 -5.40
N TRP A 74 13.42 7.09 -4.98
CA TRP A 74 13.69 5.88 -5.74
C TRP A 74 12.92 5.87 -7.06
N VAL A 75 11.63 6.16 -7.06
CA VAL A 75 10.78 6.17 -8.26
C VAL A 75 11.20 7.26 -9.24
N THR A 76 11.58 8.44 -8.74
CA THR A 76 12.02 9.55 -9.59
C THR A 76 13.43 9.36 -10.13
N SER A 77 14.21 8.43 -9.56
CA SER A 77 15.52 8.06 -10.10
C SER A 77 15.44 7.23 -11.38
N PHE A 78 14.27 6.64 -11.69
CA PHE A 78 14.08 5.86 -12.90
C PHE A 78 14.04 6.77 -14.13
N SER A 79 14.81 6.39 -15.14
CA SER A 79 14.67 7.02 -16.47
C SER A 79 13.37 6.58 -17.13
N TYR A 80 12.90 7.36 -18.10
CA TYR A 80 11.75 6.98 -18.95
C TYR A 80 11.89 5.55 -19.52
N TRP A 81 13.10 5.18 -19.92
CA TRP A 81 13.41 3.85 -20.45
C TRP A 81 13.32 2.75 -19.39
N ASP A 82 13.65 3.04 -18.15
CA ASP A 82 13.52 2.07 -17.04
C ASP A 82 12.05 1.81 -16.75
N VAL A 83 11.22 2.84 -16.75
CA VAL A 83 9.77 2.72 -16.59
C VAL A 83 9.16 1.91 -17.74
N LEU A 84 9.54 2.21 -18.98
CA LEU A 84 9.11 1.42 -20.15
C LEU A 84 9.55 -0.04 -20.04
N ARG A 85 10.80 -0.28 -19.65
CA ARG A 85 11.31 -1.64 -19.42
C ARG A 85 10.56 -2.37 -18.30
N LEU A 86 10.12 -1.68 -17.27
CA LEU A 86 9.26 -2.24 -16.23
C LEU A 86 7.86 -2.57 -16.76
N MET A 87 7.37 -1.82 -17.74
CA MET A 87 6.07 -2.05 -18.40
C MET A 87 6.14 -3.09 -19.52
N ASP A 88 7.24 -3.15 -20.28
CA ASP A 88 7.47 -4.11 -21.39
C ASP A 88 7.77 -5.54 -20.92
N LEU A 89 7.66 -5.76 -19.63
CA LEU A 89 7.98 -7.00 -18.93
C LEU A 89 7.05 -8.16 -19.26
N SER A 90 6.00 -7.93 -20.02
CA SER A 90 4.86 -8.84 -20.05
C SER A 90 5.03 -10.07 -20.95
N TRP A 91 5.99 -10.13 -21.86
CA TRP A 91 5.93 -11.16 -22.91
C TRP A 91 7.16 -12.03 -23.15
N GLN A 92 8.26 -11.81 -22.43
CA GLN A 92 9.45 -12.66 -22.58
C GLN A 92 9.86 -13.29 -21.23
N ARG A 93 10.38 -14.51 -21.27
CA ARG A 93 10.79 -15.38 -20.15
C ARG A 93 11.60 -14.73 -19.00
N GLY A 94 11.94 -13.44 -19.10
CA GLY A 94 12.62 -12.64 -18.07
C GLY A 94 11.71 -11.85 -17.14
N GLY A 95 10.38 -11.87 -17.31
CA GLY A 95 9.43 -11.07 -16.49
C GLY A 95 9.47 -11.41 -15.01
N LEU A 96 9.47 -12.70 -14.67
CA LEU A 96 9.57 -13.18 -13.28
C LEU A 96 10.85 -12.70 -12.57
N LEU A 97 12.00 -12.78 -13.25
CA LEU A 97 13.29 -12.38 -12.68
C LEU A 97 13.41 -10.87 -12.44
N ARG A 98 12.73 -10.07 -13.24
CA ARG A 98 12.75 -8.61 -13.09
C ARG A 98 11.81 -8.15 -11.98
N GLY A 99 10.64 -8.77 -11.83
CA GLY A 99 9.74 -8.51 -10.70
C GLY A 99 10.46 -8.70 -9.37
N GLU A 100 11.23 -9.76 -9.19
CA GLU A 100 12.03 -9.99 -7.98
C GLU A 100 13.08 -8.88 -7.73
N ARG A 101 13.70 -8.34 -8.78
CA ARG A 101 14.64 -7.22 -8.63
C ARG A 101 13.97 -5.96 -8.08
N VAL A 102 12.78 -5.63 -8.56
CA VAL A 102 12.01 -4.48 -8.05
C VAL A 102 11.69 -4.67 -6.58
N PHE A 103 11.22 -5.85 -6.18
CA PHE A 103 10.94 -6.14 -4.76
C PHE A 103 12.20 -6.16 -3.90
N ASN A 104 13.34 -6.62 -4.40
CA ASN A 104 14.59 -6.58 -3.67
C ASN A 104 15.04 -5.13 -3.43
N GLN A 105 14.98 -4.26 -4.44
CA GLN A 105 15.27 -2.84 -4.28
C GLN A 105 14.27 -2.15 -3.35
N TYR A 106 12.99 -2.51 -3.44
CA TYR A 106 11.98 -2.00 -2.51
C TYR A 106 12.27 -2.37 -1.06
N ARG A 107 12.75 -3.60 -0.80
CA ARG A 107 13.18 -4.03 0.54
C ARG A 107 14.32 -3.20 1.11
N GLU A 108 15.23 -2.71 0.28
CA GLU A 108 16.34 -1.85 0.72
C GLU A 108 15.85 -0.51 1.26
N ILE A 109 14.77 0.04 0.69
CA ILE A 109 14.17 1.29 1.17
C ILE A 109 13.11 1.08 2.26
N MET A 110 12.66 -0.16 2.46
CA MET A 110 11.65 -0.57 3.45
C MET A 110 12.26 -1.56 4.46
N PRO A 111 12.92 -1.06 5.51
CA PRO A 111 13.57 -1.93 6.51
C PRO A 111 12.57 -2.61 7.45
N GLU A 112 11.34 -2.10 7.56
CA GLU A 112 10.29 -2.73 8.35
C GLU A 112 9.91 -4.07 7.73
N THR A 113 9.75 -5.08 8.58
CA THR A 113 9.42 -6.45 8.17
C THR A 113 7.99 -6.85 8.54
N GLU A 114 7.40 -6.21 9.55
CA GLU A 114 6.09 -6.55 10.08
C GLU A 114 5.11 -5.37 9.93
N ILE A 115 3.86 -5.67 9.57
CA ILE A 115 2.80 -4.67 9.38
C ILE A 115 2.53 -3.90 10.68
N GLU A 116 2.60 -4.60 11.83
CA GLU A 116 2.34 -4.03 13.15
C GLU A 116 3.37 -2.99 13.59
N ASN A 117 4.57 -3.02 12.98
CA ASN A 117 5.63 -2.07 13.28
C ASN A 117 5.51 -0.76 12.48
N CYS A 118 4.57 -0.66 11.54
CA CYS A 118 4.33 0.58 10.83
C CYS A 118 3.75 1.65 11.77
N SER A 119 4.14 2.90 11.56
CA SER A 119 3.68 4.07 12.36
C SER A 119 2.18 4.33 12.21
N ARG A 120 1.56 3.87 11.11
CA ARG A 120 0.12 3.96 10.83
C ARG A 120 -0.43 2.57 10.56
N ARG A 121 -1.71 2.41 10.85
CA ARG A 121 -2.41 1.16 10.51
C ARG A 121 -2.39 0.96 9.01
N PHE A 122 -1.93 -0.22 8.59
CA PHE A 122 -1.83 -0.59 7.18
C PHE A 122 -2.55 -1.90 6.91
N ALA A 123 -3.10 -2.02 5.71
CA ALA A 123 -3.60 -3.27 5.17
C ALA A 123 -3.25 -3.40 3.68
N ALA A 124 -2.87 -4.60 3.25
CA ALA A 124 -2.73 -4.95 1.84
C ALA A 124 -3.77 -6.00 1.45
N VAL A 125 -4.30 -5.90 0.22
CA VAL A 125 -5.29 -6.85 -0.29
C VAL A 125 -4.67 -7.71 -1.37
N ALA A 126 -4.87 -9.04 -1.25
CA ALA A 126 -4.55 -10.03 -2.26
C ALA A 126 -5.79 -10.87 -2.60
N THR A 127 -5.72 -11.64 -3.66
CA THR A 127 -6.78 -12.56 -4.08
C THR A 127 -6.33 -14.00 -3.85
N ASN A 128 -7.15 -14.79 -3.17
CA ASN A 128 -6.96 -16.24 -3.07
C ASN A 128 -7.34 -16.89 -4.42
N LEU A 129 -6.36 -17.45 -5.10
CA LEU A 129 -6.51 -18.01 -6.44
C LEU A 129 -7.50 -19.19 -6.48
N SER A 130 -7.60 -19.98 -5.40
CA SER A 130 -8.46 -21.16 -5.34
C SER A 130 -9.92 -20.82 -5.10
N THR A 131 -10.19 -19.76 -4.33
CA THR A 131 -11.56 -19.39 -3.92
C THR A 131 -12.12 -18.16 -4.63
N GLY A 132 -11.26 -17.36 -5.28
CA GLY A 132 -11.63 -16.07 -5.85
C GLY A 132 -12.04 -15.02 -4.81
N ARG A 133 -11.69 -15.22 -3.54
CA ARG A 133 -12.00 -14.28 -2.47
C ARG A 133 -10.80 -13.39 -2.16
N GLU A 134 -11.07 -12.18 -1.71
CA GLU A 134 -10.05 -11.29 -1.18
C GLU A 134 -9.49 -11.81 0.14
N LEU A 135 -8.23 -11.51 0.38
CA LEU A 135 -7.53 -11.73 1.64
C LEU A 135 -6.88 -10.42 2.04
N TRP A 136 -7.17 -9.97 3.26
CA TRP A 136 -6.63 -8.76 3.85
C TRP A 136 -5.47 -9.11 4.78
N PHE A 137 -4.29 -8.58 4.48
CA PHE A 137 -3.14 -8.61 5.38
C PHE A 137 -3.16 -7.37 6.26
N THR A 138 -3.45 -7.55 7.53
CA THR A 138 -3.49 -6.49 8.54
C THR A 138 -2.42 -6.66 9.61
N GLU A 139 -1.68 -7.77 9.55
CA GLU A 139 -0.61 -8.17 10.47
C GLU A 139 0.36 -9.12 9.76
N GLY A 140 1.55 -9.33 10.34
CA GLY A 140 2.58 -10.24 9.87
C GLY A 140 3.49 -9.63 8.81
N ASP A 141 4.14 -10.48 8.02
CA ASP A 141 5.19 -10.09 7.07
C ASP A 141 4.71 -9.09 6.03
N LEU A 142 5.21 -7.85 6.16
CA LEU A 142 4.89 -6.72 5.30
C LEU A 142 5.29 -6.96 3.85
N HIS A 143 6.47 -7.54 3.62
CA HIS A 143 6.98 -7.76 2.27
C HIS A 143 6.24 -8.88 1.55
N LEU A 144 5.86 -9.93 2.28
CA LEU A 144 5.00 -10.99 1.76
C LEU A 144 3.63 -10.43 1.36
N ALA A 145 3.02 -9.61 2.22
CA ALA A 145 1.72 -8.98 1.97
C ALA A 145 1.74 -8.12 0.69
N ILE A 146 2.74 -7.24 0.56
CA ILE A 146 2.92 -6.40 -0.63
C ILE A 146 3.20 -7.27 -1.86
N ARG A 147 4.07 -8.27 -1.74
CA ARG A 147 4.41 -9.17 -2.83
C ARG A 147 3.19 -9.94 -3.33
N ALA A 148 2.35 -10.44 -2.43
CA ALA A 148 1.09 -11.10 -2.78
C ALA A 148 0.12 -10.14 -3.48
N SER A 149 -0.05 -8.95 -2.90
CA SER A 149 -0.92 -7.89 -3.45
C SER A 149 -0.52 -7.44 -4.86
N CYS A 150 0.76 -7.54 -5.21
CA CYS A 150 1.32 -7.16 -6.52
C CYS A 150 1.54 -8.34 -7.46
N SER A 151 1.13 -9.56 -7.13
CA SER A 151 1.35 -10.77 -7.94
C SER A 151 0.39 -10.85 -9.12
N ILE A 152 0.60 -10.01 -10.14
CA ILE A 152 -0.26 -9.91 -11.33
C ILE A 152 -0.25 -11.26 -12.09
N PRO A 153 -1.43 -11.89 -12.31
CA PRO A 153 -1.52 -13.13 -13.06
C PRO A 153 -0.92 -13.00 -14.47
N GLY A 154 -0.11 -13.99 -14.86
CA GLY A 154 0.59 -14.00 -16.14
C GLY A 154 1.89 -13.18 -16.18
N LEU A 155 2.12 -12.27 -15.23
CA LEU A 155 3.36 -11.46 -15.15
C LEU A 155 4.26 -11.90 -14.00
N MET A 156 3.67 -12.31 -12.87
CA MET A 156 4.40 -12.67 -11.65
C MET A 156 3.91 -14.00 -11.12
N ALA A 157 4.81 -14.73 -10.45
CA ALA A 157 4.43 -15.97 -9.81
C ALA A 157 3.46 -15.69 -8.63
N PRO A 158 2.43 -16.54 -8.46
CA PRO A 158 1.60 -16.51 -7.26
C PRO A 158 2.44 -16.70 -6.00
N VAL A 159 1.99 -16.15 -4.89
CA VAL A 159 2.64 -16.27 -3.58
C VAL A 159 1.96 -17.37 -2.77
N ALA A 160 2.75 -18.34 -2.28
CA ALA A 160 2.24 -19.36 -1.36
C ALA A 160 2.11 -18.76 0.05
N HIS A 161 0.94 -18.89 0.68
CA HIS A 161 0.67 -18.44 2.03
C HIS A 161 -0.39 -19.31 2.69
N ASN A 162 -0.09 -19.90 3.86
CA ASN A 162 -1.01 -20.72 4.66
C ASN A 162 -1.80 -21.76 3.85
N GLY A 163 -1.14 -22.46 2.91
CA GLY A 163 -1.77 -23.48 2.08
C GLY A 163 -2.58 -22.95 0.89
N TYR A 164 -2.59 -21.65 0.66
CA TYR A 164 -3.23 -21.01 -0.49
C TYR A 164 -2.19 -20.42 -1.45
N TRP A 165 -2.61 -20.23 -2.70
CA TRP A 165 -1.90 -19.44 -3.68
C TRP A 165 -2.57 -18.08 -3.83
N LEU A 166 -1.80 -17.02 -3.67
CA LEU A 166 -2.28 -15.64 -3.72
C LEU A 166 -1.79 -14.95 -4.98
N VAL A 167 -2.66 -14.14 -5.55
CA VAL A 167 -2.39 -13.27 -6.70
C VAL A 167 -2.83 -11.85 -6.38
N ASP A 168 -2.57 -10.93 -7.31
CA ASP A 168 -2.87 -9.50 -7.17
C ASP A 168 -4.31 -9.27 -6.70
N GLY A 169 -4.46 -8.37 -5.72
CA GLY A 169 -5.75 -8.02 -5.14
C GLY A 169 -6.72 -7.40 -6.14
N ALA A 170 -6.21 -6.77 -7.19
CA ALA A 170 -7.02 -6.12 -8.22
C ALA A 170 -7.91 -7.09 -9.03
N VAL A 171 -7.66 -8.40 -8.92
CA VAL A 171 -8.52 -9.41 -9.54
C VAL A 171 -9.94 -9.36 -8.97
N VAL A 172 -10.09 -9.04 -7.68
CA VAL A 172 -11.41 -9.03 -7.00
C VAL A 172 -11.72 -7.71 -6.30
N ASN A 173 -10.73 -6.98 -5.80
CA ASN A 173 -10.90 -5.73 -5.07
C ASN A 173 -9.84 -4.69 -5.48
N PRO A 174 -10.00 -4.02 -6.63
CA PRO A 174 -9.01 -3.07 -7.12
C PRO A 174 -8.90 -1.79 -6.29
N ILE A 175 -9.92 -1.45 -5.49
CA ILE A 175 -9.95 -0.29 -4.59
C ILE A 175 -10.42 -0.77 -3.22
N PRO A 176 -9.50 -1.01 -2.26
CA PRO A 176 -9.81 -1.63 -0.98
C PRO A 176 -10.47 -0.63 -0.02
N ILE A 177 -11.79 -0.65 0.02
CA ILE A 177 -12.61 0.21 0.89
C ILE A 177 -13.18 -0.58 2.05
#